data_f56e78b1bedcc0644c5dca737cc8925b
#
_entry.id   f56e78b1bedcc0644c5dca737cc8925b
#
_cell.length_a   1.000
_cell.length_b   1.000
_cell.length_c   1.000
_cell.angle_alpha   90.00
_cell.angle_beta   90.00
_cell.angle_gamma   90.00
#
_symmetry.space_group_name_H-M   'P 1'
#
loop_
_entity.id
_entity.type
_entity.pdbx_description
1 polymer ?
#
loop_
_entity_poly.entity_id
_entity_poly.type
_entity_poly.pdbx_seq_one_letter_code
_entity_poly.pdbx_strand_id
1 'polypeptide(L)'
;MKMKKYVSHRFLQLIPILLGITFLSFAMMRLAGSDVVTEMYQNRGTEVSQEIIDAKRAELGLDQPFLIQYGRWLGGMLTGDMGESYMTGKPVFPTFLSKLPATLLLTALSIILTILVSIPFGILAAVTHDKIPDLILRFFSFIGNALPNFFVAMLLMQLLSIRLQLLPVISDGVTLKSAWMPALTLAVSMSAKYMRQVRAAVLEEWNKDYVQGAWARGVRSRVILWKNVMKSSMLTIITLLALSIGNLLGGTAIIESIFMWDGVGKLAVDAITMRDYPVIQAYVVWMAIIYVLVNLITDLLYHRLDPRIRLGVTKG
;
A
#
# COMPACT_ATOMS: atom_id res chain seq x y z
N MET A 1 -0.78 18.03 24.11
CA MET A 1 0.47 17.24 24.31
C MET A 1 1.55 17.83 23.39
N LYS A 2 2.79 18.11 23.89
CA LYS A 2 3.84 18.71 23.03
C LYS A 2 4.16 17.74 21.90
N MET A 3 4.23 18.20 20.66
CA MET A 3 4.51 17.42 19.43
C MET A 3 5.61 16.35 19.64
N LYS A 4 6.72 16.73 20.30
CA LYS A 4 7.82 15.81 20.62
C LYS A 4 7.36 14.59 21.45
N LYS A 5 6.49 14.77 22.44
CA LYS A 5 5.98 13.68 23.30
C LYS A 5 5.05 12.74 22.51
N TYR A 6 4.26 13.28 21.59
CA TYR A 6 3.40 12.48 20.68
C TYR A 6 4.25 11.62 19.74
N VAL A 7 5.21 12.22 19.06
CA VAL A 7 6.13 11.51 18.14
C VAL A 7 6.92 10.43 18.89
N SER A 8 7.51 10.76 20.06
CA SER A 8 8.23 9.79 20.88
C SER A 8 7.34 8.61 21.29
N HIS A 9 6.09 8.87 21.71
CA HIS A 9 5.15 7.81 22.09
C HIS A 9 4.80 6.90 20.89
N ARG A 10 4.63 7.47 19.70
CA ARG A 10 4.41 6.71 18.47
C ARG A 10 5.61 5.82 18.12
N PHE A 11 6.83 6.34 18.22
CA PHE A 11 8.03 5.53 18.00
C PHE A 11 8.16 4.39 19.02
N LEU A 12 7.85 4.62 20.30
CA LEU A 12 7.85 3.56 21.31
C LEU A 12 6.82 2.47 21.03
N GLN A 13 5.65 2.82 20.47
CA GLN A 13 4.63 1.86 20.07
C GLN A 13 5.07 0.99 18.88
N LEU A 14 6.03 1.44 18.05
CA LEU A 14 6.55 0.65 16.94
C LEU A 14 7.33 -0.57 17.42
N ILE A 15 8.06 -0.44 18.51
CA ILE A 15 8.93 -1.51 19.01
C ILE A 15 8.13 -2.80 19.27
N PRO A 16 7.07 -2.81 20.10
CA PRO A 16 6.29 -4.01 20.34
C PRO A 16 5.56 -4.52 19.09
N ILE A 17 5.13 -3.62 18.20
CA ILE A 17 4.47 -4.00 16.94
C ILE A 17 5.47 -4.73 16.03
N LEU A 18 6.65 -4.16 15.82
CA LEU A 18 7.68 -4.78 14.99
C LEU A 18 8.17 -6.09 15.59
N LEU A 19 8.38 -6.15 16.90
CA LEU A 19 8.73 -7.40 17.58
C LEU A 19 7.64 -8.45 17.41
N GLY A 20 6.36 -8.09 17.53
CA GLY A 20 5.25 -9.00 17.30
C GLY A 20 5.18 -9.52 15.87
N ILE A 21 5.31 -8.61 14.88
CA ILE A 21 5.28 -8.97 13.46
C ILE A 21 6.48 -9.85 13.08
N THR A 22 7.69 -9.49 13.53
CA THR A 22 8.90 -10.26 13.25
C THR A 22 8.83 -11.66 13.87
N PHE A 23 8.37 -11.75 15.12
CA PHE A 23 8.20 -13.03 15.82
C PHE A 23 7.16 -13.91 15.13
N LEU A 24 5.98 -13.36 14.83
CA LEU A 24 4.91 -14.10 14.15
C LEU A 24 5.32 -14.53 12.74
N SER A 25 5.94 -13.65 11.96
CA SER A 25 6.45 -13.99 10.64
C SER A 25 7.47 -15.10 10.69
N PHE A 26 8.44 -15.02 11.62
CA PHE A 26 9.44 -16.05 11.81
C PHE A 26 8.81 -17.39 12.27
N ALA A 27 7.87 -17.34 13.22
CA ALA A 27 7.18 -18.53 13.71
C ALA A 27 6.35 -19.21 12.62
N MET A 28 5.58 -18.44 11.85
CA MET A 28 4.76 -18.98 10.76
C MET A 28 5.60 -19.71 9.70
N MET A 29 6.76 -19.17 9.34
CA MET A 29 7.67 -19.82 8.39
C MET A 29 8.20 -21.15 8.92
N ARG A 30 8.44 -21.26 10.23
CA ARG A 30 8.87 -22.52 10.86
C ARG A 30 7.74 -23.52 11.01
N LEU A 31 6.53 -23.05 11.26
CA LEU A 31 5.33 -23.91 11.37
C LEU A 31 4.81 -24.40 10.01
N ALA A 32 5.17 -23.70 8.91
CA ALA A 32 4.78 -24.10 7.56
C ALA A 32 5.35 -25.48 7.13
N GLY A 33 6.22 -26.07 7.96
CA GLY A 33 6.48 -27.51 8.01
C GLY A 33 7.34 -28.10 6.90
N SER A 34 7.78 -27.30 5.93
CA SER A 34 8.68 -27.79 4.91
C SER A 34 10.15 -27.57 5.31
N ASP A 35 10.97 -28.58 5.08
CA ASP A 35 12.40 -28.45 5.27
C ASP A 35 12.98 -27.51 4.23
N VAL A 36 13.28 -26.29 4.66
CA VAL A 36 13.81 -25.19 3.85
C VAL A 36 15.00 -25.63 3.00
N VAL A 37 15.89 -26.46 3.56
CA VAL A 37 17.09 -26.94 2.87
C VAL A 37 16.75 -27.93 1.76
N THR A 38 15.84 -28.83 2.04
CA THR A 38 15.36 -29.81 1.03
C THR A 38 14.69 -29.07 -0.13
N GLU A 39 13.83 -28.09 0.17
CA GLU A 39 13.17 -27.29 -0.87
C GLU A 39 14.17 -26.43 -1.68
N MET A 40 15.20 -25.88 -1.04
CA MET A 40 16.22 -25.12 -1.71
C MET A 40 16.93 -25.96 -2.80
N TYR A 41 17.23 -27.22 -2.51
CA TYR A 41 17.84 -28.12 -3.50
C TYR A 41 16.84 -28.62 -4.54
N GLN A 42 15.62 -28.98 -4.15
CA GLN A 42 14.55 -29.41 -5.07
C GLN A 42 14.22 -28.31 -6.10
N ASN A 43 14.08 -27.06 -5.64
CA ASN A 43 13.80 -25.94 -6.52
C ASN A 43 14.95 -25.62 -7.49
N ARG A 44 16.19 -25.99 -7.14
CA ARG A 44 17.36 -25.93 -8.05
C ARG A 44 17.47 -27.13 -8.98
N GLY A 45 16.53 -28.07 -8.89
CA GLY A 45 16.56 -29.30 -9.69
C GLY A 45 17.72 -30.24 -9.33
N THR A 46 18.27 -30.12 -8.12
CA THR A 46 19.41 -30.89 -7.66
C THR A 46 18.98 -31.87 -6.57
N GLU A 47 19.07 -33.14 -6.82
CA GLU A 47 18.95 -34.16 -5.78
C GLU A 47 20.30 -34.32 -5.05
N VAL A 48 20.29 -34.17 -3.74
CA VAL A 48 21.47 -34.27 -2.88
C VAL A 48 21.26 -35.31 -1.79
N SER A 49 22.35 -35.86 -1.28
CA SER A 49 22.30 -36.80 -0.17
C SER A 49 21.82 -36.14 1.13
N GLN A 50 21.28 -36.93 2.03
CA GLN A 50 20.84 -36.47 3.36
C GLN A 50 21.97 -35.78 4.14
N GLU A 51 23.19 -36.27 3.99
CA GLU A 51 24.40 -35.66 4.59
C GLU A 51 24.61 -34.22 4.20
N ILE A 52 24.43 -33.89 2.89
CA ILE A 52 24.57 -32.53 2.38
C ILE A 52 23.43 -31.64 2.93
N ILE A 53 22.23 -32.18 3.04
CA ILE A 53 21.08 -31.47 3.62
C ILE A 53 21.37 -31.15 5.09
N ASP A 54 21.84 -32.11 5.88
CA ASP A 54 22.10 -31.93 7.30
C ASP A 54 23.30 -30.99 7.56
N ALA A 55 24.35 -31.09 6.73
CA ALA A 55 25.46 -30.14 6.77
C ALA A 55 25.00 -28.70 6.47
N LYS A 56 24.17 -28.51 5.46
CA LYS A 56 23.63 -27.18 5.11
C LYS A 56 22.66 -26.65 6.17
N ARG A 57 21.90 -27.54 6.80
CA ARG A 57 21.01 -27.20 7.93
C ARG A 57 21.82 -26.69 9.13
N ALA A 58 22.93 -27.34 9.45
CA ALA A 58 23.85 -26.91 10.51
C ALA A 58 24.56 -25.58 10.15
N GLU A 59 25.01 -25.41 8.89
CA GLU A 59 25.62 -24.16 8.40
C GLU A 59 24.65 -22.96 8.55
N LEU A 60 23.38 -23.15 8.22
CA LEU A 60 22.34 -22.13 8.36
C LEU A 60 21.84 -21.97 9.80
N GLY A 61 22.29 -22.81 10.74
CA GLY A 61 21.87 -22.80 12.14
C GLY A 61 20.42 -23.19 12.34
N LEU A 62 19.85 -23.98 11.42
CA LEU A 62 18.47 -24.44 11.45
C LEU A 62 18.25 -25.61 12.42
N ASP A 63 19.32 -26.19 12.93
CA ASP A 63 19.38 -27.20 13.99
C ASP A 63 19.26 -26.62 15.41
N GLN A 64 19.44 -25.31 15.55
CA GLN A 64 19.39 -24.61 16.83
C GLN A 64 17.97 -24.47 17.37
N PRO A 65 17.78 -24.31 18.70
CA PRO A 65 16.46 -23.97 19.26
C PRO A 65 15.84 -22.74 18.64
N PHE A 66 14.51 -22.75 18.47
CA PHE A 66 13.73 -21.70 17.82
C PHE A 66 14.09 -20.26 18.26
N LEU A 67 14.20 -20.02 19.58
CA LEU A 67 14.51 -18.69 20.11
C LEU A 67 15.92 -18.21 19.76
N ILE A 68 16.88 -19.14 19.63
CA ILE A 68 18.26 -18.83 19.22
C ILE A 68 18.26 -18.43 17.74
N GLN A 69 17.56 -19.19 16.91
CA GLN A 69 17.40 -18.87 15.48
C GLN A 69 16.74 -17.50 15.30
N TYR A 70 15.64 -17.23 16.04
CA TYR A 70 14.96 -15.93 16.00
C TYR A 70 15.87 -14.79 16.44
N GLY A 71 16.58 -14.96 17.56
CA GLY A 71 17.50 -13.93 18.08
C GLY A 71 18.64 -13.62 17.11
N ARG A 72 19.23 -14.63 16.47
CA ARG A 72 20.27 -14.46 15.45
C ARG A 72 19.73 -13.72 14.22
N TRP A 73 18.59 -14.16 13.70
CA TRP A 73 17.92 -13.54 12.57
C TRP A 73 17.54 -12.07 12.87
N LEU A 74 16.95 -11.80 14.03
CA LEU A 74 16.59 -10.44 14.45
C LEU A 74 17.83 -9.55 14.59
N GLY A 75 18.93 -10.09 15.13
CA GLY A 75 20.22 -9.41 15.22
C GLY A 75 20.76 -9.02 13.84
N GLY A 76 20.72 -9.94 12.87
CA GLY A 76 21.06 -9.66 11.47
C GLY A 76 20.19 -8.55 10.86
N MET A 77 18.88 -8.62 11.07
CA MET A 77 17.94 -7.58 10.60
C MET A 77 18.30 -6.18 11.12
N LEU A 78 18.68 -6.07 12.40
CA LEU A 78 19.05 -4.81 13.04
C LEU A 78 20.39 -4.25 12.52
N THR A 79 21.29 -5.11 12.04
CA THR A 79 22.58 -4.71 11.45
C THR A 79 22.54 -4.54 9.93
N GLY A 80 21.35 -4.78 9.30
CA GLY A 80 21.17 -4.70 7.85
C GLY A 80 21.55 -5.96 7.09
N ASP A 81 21.92 -7.03 7.80
CA ASP A 81 22.13 -8.35 7.22
C ASP A 81 20.82 -9.14 7.30
N MET A 82 20.11 -9.19 6.19
CA MET A 82 18.85 -9.96 6.04
C MET A 82 19.06 -11.35 5.45
N GLY A 83 20.32 -11.77 5.37
CA GLY A 83 20.70 -13.02 4.75
C GLY A 83 20.65 -12.98 3.23
N GLU A 84 20.76 -14.16 2.64
CA GLU A 84 20.73 -14.38 1.20
C GLU A 84 19.47 -15.11 0.79
N SER A 85 18.98 -14.79 -0.41
CA SER A 85 17.90 -15.53 -1.06
C SER A 85 18.33 -16.99 -1.26
N TYR A 86 17.52 -17.93 -0.80
CA TYR A 86 17.78 -19.35 -0.97
C TYR A 86 17.71 -19.78 -2.43
N MET A 87 16.97 -19.01 -3.26
CA MET A 87 16.79 -19.32 -4.66
C MET A 87 17.90 -18.73 -5.54
N THR A 88 18.21 -17.45 -5.33
CA THR A 88 19.14 -16.70 -6.22
C THR A 88 20.54 -16.57 -5.64
N GLY A 89 20.74 -16.83 -4.34
CA GLY A 89 22.01 -16.59 -3.63
C GLY A 89 22.37 -15.10 -3.50
N LYS A 90 21.46 -14.19 -3.87
CA LYS A 90 21.72 -12.76 -3.78
C LYS A 90 21.39 -12.21 -2.41
N PRO A 91 22.12 -11.18 -1.92
CA PRO A 91 21.78 -10.52 -0.67
C PRO A 91 20.37 -9.93 -0.71
N VAL A 92 19.56 -10.21 0.32
CA VAL A 92 18.13 -9.84 0.34
C VAL A 92 17.93 -8.33 0.43
N PHE A 93 18.66 -7.64 1.33
CA PHE A 93 18.48 -6.22 1.55
C PHE A 93 18.81 -5.35 0.32
N PRO A 94 19.95 -5.50 -0.36
CA PRO A 94 20.23 -4.78 -1.61
C PRO A 94 19.20 -5.07 -2.70
N THR A 95 18.76 -6.33 -2.81
CA THR A 95 17.73 -6.72 -3.78
C THR A 95 16.42 -6.02 -3.51
N PHE A 96 15.98 -5.98 -2.25
CA PHE A 96 14.78 -5.24 -1.85
C PHE A 96 14.89 -3.75 -2.18
N LEU A 97 16.00 -3.10 -1.80
CA LEU A 97 16.22 -1.68 -2.06
C LEU A 97 16.24 -1.33 -3.55
N SER A 98 16.78 -2.21 -4.39
CA SER A 98 16.81 -1.98 -5.84
C SER A 98 15.42 -2.00 -6.48
N LYS A 99 14.45 -2.73 -5.89
CA LYS A 99 13.06 -2.86 -6.36
C LYS A 99 12.11 -1.80 -5.77
N LEU A 100 12.46 -1.23 -4.62
CA LEU A 100 11.62 -0.28 -3.91
C LEU A 100 11.24 0.97 -4.74
N PRO A 101 12.14 1.61 -5.51
CA PRO A 101 11.80 2.75 -6.35
C PRO A 101 10.69 2.46 -7.37
N ALA A 102 10.65 1.24 -7.93
CA ALA A 102 9.62 0.83 -8.87
C ALA A 102 8.23 0.81 -8.22
N THR A 103 8.10 0.20 -7.05
CA THR A 103 6.84 0.18 -6.29
C THR A 103 6.43 1.59 -5.84
N LEU A 104 7.37 2.43 -5.42
CA LEU A 104 7.07 3.82 -5.04
C LEU A 104 6.60 4.65 -6.25
N LEU A 105 7.21 4.49 -7.42
CA LEU A 105 6.78 5.15 -8.65
C LEU A 105 5.36 4.72 -9.03
N LEU A 106 5.08 3.43 -9.01
CA LEU A 106 3.74 2.90 -9.28
C LEU A 106 2.70 3.44 -8.31
N THR A 107 3.02 3.43 -7.01
CA THR A 107 2.15 3.96 -5.95
C THR A 107 1.87 5.45 -6.14
N ALA A 108 2.91 6.25 -6.39
CA ALA A 108 2.77 7.69 -6.60
C ALA A 108 1.90 8.00 -7.82
N LEU A 109 2.15 7.34 -8.95
CA LEU A 109 1.37 7.53 -10.18
C LEU A 109 -0.10 7.12 -9.99
N SER A 110 -0.36 6.00 -9.31
CA SER A 110 -1.72 5.53 -9.00
C SER A 110 -2.47 6.53 -8.13
N ILE A 111 -1.82 7.11 -7.12
CA ILE A 111 -2.42 8.13 -6.25
C ILE A 111 -2.74 9.41 -7.03
N ILE A 112 -1.81 9.89 -7.85
CA ILE A 112 -2.01 11.08 -8.68
C ILE A 112 -3.22 10.88 -9.59
N LEU A 113 -3.30 9.76 -10.29
CA LEU A 113 -4.44 9.43 -11.15
C LEU A 113 -5.75 9.32 -10.36
N THR A 114 -5.70 8.70 -9.18
CA THR A 114 -6.85 8.61 -8.28
C THR A 114 -7.35 9.99 -7.88
N ILE A 115 -6.46 10.91 -7.48
CA ILE A 115 -6.82 12.28 -7.08
C ILE A 115 -7.45 13.04 -8.26
N LEU A 116 -6.83 12.94 -9.43
CA LEU A 116 -7.30 13.62 -10.65
C LEU A 116 -8.70 13.17 -11.08
N VAL A 117 -9.09 11.94 -10.75
CA VAL A 117 -10.43 11.41 -11.07
C VAL A 117 -11.39 11.58 -9.90
N SER A 118 -11.01 11.12 -8.70
CA SER A 118 -11.93 11.03 -7.58
C SER A 118 -12.38 12.40 -7.03
N ILE A 119 -11.49 13.39 -6.98
CA ILE A 119 -11.84 14.71 -6.45
C ILE A 119 -12.83 15.45 -7.35
N PRO A 120 -12.55 15.67 -8.66
CA PRO A 120 -13.50 16.39 -9.51
C PRO A 120 -14.86 15.69 -9.63
N PHE A 121 -14.86 14.37 -9.84
CA PHE A 121 -16.11 13.62 -9.98
C PHE A 121 -16.86 13.46 -8.65
N GLY A 122 -16.15 13.36 -7.52
CA GLY A 122 -16.77 13.36 -6.20
C GLY A 122 -17.44 14.69 -5.85
N ILE A 123 -16.79 15.82 -6.18
CA ILE A 123 -17.38 17.16 -6.05
C ILE A 123 -18.58 17.30 -6.98
N LEU A 124 -18.46 16.89 -8.24
CA LEU A 124 -19.56 16.93 -9.19
C LEU A 124 -20.77 16.14 -8.70
N ALA A 125 -20.57 14.93 -8.20
CA ALA A 125 -21.62 14.10 -7.61
C ALA A 125 -22.28 14.78 -6.40
N ALA A 126 -21.50 15.47 -5.55
CA ALA A 126 -22.04 16.17 -4.39
C ALA A 126 -22.88 17.40 -4.78
N VAL A 127 -22.39 18.23 -5.70
CA VAL A 127 -23.12 19.44 -6.11
C VAL A 127 -24.36 19.16 -6.99
N THR A 128 -24.39 17.97 -7.61
CA THR A 128 -25.55 17.49 -8.38
C THR A 128 -26.35 16.42 -7.63
N HIS A 129 -26.33 16.48 -6.31
CA HIS A 129 -26.98 15.52 -5.42
C HIS A 129 -28.40 15.13 -5.91
N ASP A 130 -28.65 13.81 -6.00
CA ASP A 130 -29.88 13.16 -6.47
C ASP A 130 -30.33 13.52 -7.91
N LYS A 131 -29.48 14.20 -8.70
CA LYS A 131 -29.72 14.42 -10.13
C LYS A 131 -29.03 13.34 -10.97
N ILE A 132 -29.32 13.31 -12.27
CA ILE A 132 -28.79 12.33 -13.22
C ILE A 132 -27.25 12.18 -13.16
N PRO A 133 -26.42 13.27 -13.11
CA PRO A 133 -24.98 13.11 -13.03
C PRO A 133 -24.51 12.39 -11.75
N ASP A 134 -25.14 12.69 -10.59
CA ASP A 134 -24.84 11.99 -9.35
C ASP A 134 -25.20 10.50 -9.45
N LEU A 135 -26.37 10.16 -10.01
CA LEU A 135 -26.79 8.77 -10.18
C LEU A 135 -25.84 7.98 -11.07
N ILE A 136 -25.41 8.56 -12.18
CA ILE A 136 -24.43 7.94 -13.09
C ILE A 136 -23.10 7.71 -12.40
N LEU A 137 -22.55 8.73 -11.73
CA LEU A 137 -21.28 8.64 -11.03
C LEU A 137 -21.32 7.63 -9.89
N ARG A 138 -22.42 7.57 -9.13
CA ARG A 138 -22.62 6.52 -8.10
C ARG A 138 -22.67 5.12 -8.71
N PHE A 139 -23.35 4.94 -9.82
CA PHE A 139 -23.45 3.66 -10.51
C PHE A 139 -22.06 3.17 -10.96
N PHE A 140 -21.27 4.00 -11.65
CA PHE A 140 -19.93 3.63 -12.07
C PHE A 140 -18.97 3.43 -10.89
N SER A 141 -19.11 4.23 -9.84
CA SER A 141 -18.35 4.04 -8.60
C SER A 141 -18.68 2.72 -7.90
N PHE A 142 -19.94 2.30 -7.93
CA PHE A 142 -20.35 1.02 -7.37
C PHE A 142 -19.72 -0.14 -8.16
N ILE A 143 -19.83 -0.12 -9.49
CA ILE A 143 -19.20 -1.13 -10.36
C ILE A 143 -17.69 -1.17 -10.14
N GLY A 144 -17.00 -0.03 -10.24
CA GLY A 144 -15.54 0.02 -10.11
C GLY A 144 -15.03 -0.46 -8.74
N ASN A 145 -15.83 -0.29 -7.67
CA ASN A 145 -15.46 -0.81 -6.35
C ASN A 145 -15.82 -2.31 -6.15
N ALA A 146 -16.75 -2.84 -6.93
CA ALA A 146 -17.14 -4.25 -6.87
C ALA A 146 -16.20 -5.16 -7.67
N LEU A 147 -15.51 -4.60 -8.68
CA LEU A 147 -14.62 -5.38 -9.54
C LEU A 147 -13.27 -5.63 -8.83
N PRO A 148 -12.77 -6.88 -8.84
CA PRO A 148 -11.42 -7.19 -8.37
C PRO A 148 -10.36 -6.49 -9.23
N ASN A 149 -9.27 -6.02 -8.61
CA ASN A 149 -8.19 -5.32 -9.32
C ASN A 149 -7.60 -6.13 -10.48
N PHE A 150 -7.43 -7.45 -10.30
CA PHE A 150 -6.91 -8.32 -11.37
C PHE A 150 -7.84 -8.39 -12.58
N PHE A 151 -9.16 -8.33 -12.36
CA PHE A 151 -10.14 -8.32 -13.43
C PHE A 151 -10.10 -6.98 -14.20
N VAL A 152 -9.98 -5.86 -13.48
CA VAL A 152 -9.77 -4.55 -14.10
C VAL A 152 -8.47 -4.53 -14.93
N ALA A 153 -7.40 -5.16 -14.42
CA ALA A 153 -6.13 -5.31 -15.14
C ALA A 153 -6.33 -6.03 -16.49
N MET A 154 -7.03 -7.16 -16.47
CA MET A 154 -7.31 -7.93 -17.69
C MET A 154 -8.18 -7.17 -18.70
N LEU A 155 -9.22 -6.46 -18.23
CA LEU A 155 -10.05 -5.63 -19.09
C LEU A 155 -9.27 -4.48 -19.76
N LEU A 156 -8.43 -3.77 -18.97
CA LEU A 156 -7.59 -2.71 -19.49
C LEU A 156 -6.54 -3.24 -20.47
N MET A 157 -5.93 -4.38 -20.16
CA MET A 157 -4.97 -5.05 -21.05
C MET A 157 -5.63 -5.43 -22.39
N GLN A 158 -6.83 -6.05 -22.33
CA GLN A 158 -7.58 -6.40 -23.52
C GLN A 158 -7.94 -5.17 -24.37
N LEU A 159 -8.35 -4.07 -23.72
CA LEU A 159 -8.78 -2.87 -24.43
C LEU A 159 -7.58 -2.04 -24.91
N LEU A 160 -6.68 -1.64 -24.00
CA LEU A 160 -5.63 -0.66 -24.30
C LEU A 160 -4.41 -1.28 -24.99
N SER A 161 -4.08 -2.55 -24.68
CA SER A 161 -2.88 -3.18 -25.25
C SER A 161 -3.23 -4.03 -26.47
N ILE A 162 -4.24 -4.90 -26.40
CA ILE A 162 -4.51 -5.87 -27.47
C ILE A 162 -5.34 -5.22 -28.58
N ARG A 163 -6.46 -4.53 -28.25
CA ARG A 163 -7.33 -3.92 -29.26
C ARG A 163 -6.80 -2.59 -29.80
N LEU A 164 -6.44 -1.68 -28.90
CA LEU A 164 -6.05 -0.31 -29.28
C LEU A 164 -4.54 -0.17 -29.49
N GLN A 165 -3.72 -1.11 -29.02
CA GLN A 165 -2.26 -1.12 -29.17
C GLN A 165 -1.58 0.19 -28.66
N LEU A 166 -2.18 0.83 -27.64
CA LEU A 166 -1.70 2.09 -27.10
C LEU A 166 -0.58 1.90 -26.05
N LEU A 167 -0.68 0.83 -25.28
CA LEU A 167 0.21 0.55 -24.15
C LEU A 167 0.74 -0.89 -24.22
N PRO A 168 1.94 -1.18 -23.69
CA PRO A 168 2.50 -2.53 -23.68
C PRO A 168 1.68 -3.45 -22.76
N VAL A 169 1.60 -4.74 -23.12
CA VAL A 169 0.93 -5.78 -22.30
C VAL A 169 1.72 -6.05 -21.02
N ILE A 170 3.04 -6.15 -21.15
CA ILE A 170 3.98 -6.47 -20.08
C ILE A 170 4.96 -5.30 -19.95
N SER A 171 5.41 -5.05 -18.73
CA SER A 171 6.42 -4.02 -18.47
C SER A 171 7.77 -4.42 -19.06
N ASP A 172 8.30 -3.57 -19.91
CA ASP A 172 9.68 -3.66 -20.41
C ASP A 172 10.56 -2.71 -19.61
N GLY A 173 10.94 -3.16 -18.42
CA GLY A 173 11.68 -2.37 -17.43
C GLY A 173 10.84 -1.31 -16.69
N VAL A 174 11.51 -0.61 -15.77
CA VAL A 174 10.88 0.43 -14.92
C VAL A 174 10.91 1.77 -15.65
N THR A 175 9.92 1.99 -16.51
CA THR A 175 9.74 3.23 -17.27
C THR A 175 8.37 3.85 -17.00
N LEU A 176 8.23 5.16 -17.25
CA LEU A 176 6.91 5.81 -17.16
C LEU A 176 5.90 5.18 -18.11
N LYS A 177 6.34 4.79 -19.32
CA LYS A 177 5.45 4.15 -20.31
C LYS A 177 4.92 2.81 -19.79
N SER A 178 5.77 1.99 -19.20
CA SER A 178 5.39 0.68 -18.63
C SER A 178 4.55 0.83 -17.36
N ALA A 179 4.70 1.93 -16.61
CA ALA A 179 3.96 2.19 -15.37
C ALA A 179 2.48 2.53 -15.60
N TRP A 180 2.09 3.00 -16.80
CA TRP A 180 0.72 3.47 -17.05
C TRP A 180 -0.34 2.38 -16.86
N MET A 181 -0.14 1.19 -17.40
CA MET A 181 -1.13 0.11 -17.30
C MET A 181 -1.38 -0.32 -15.85
N PRO A 182 -0.34 -0.70 -15.07
CA PRO A 182 -0.54 -1.06 -13.68
C PRO A 182 -1.07 0.11 -12.84
N ALA A 183 -0.64 1.36 -13.11
CA ALA A 183 -1.13 2.53 -12.40
C ALA A 183 -2.60 2.84 -12.70
N LEU A 184 -3.04 2.75 -13.95
CA LEU A 184 -4.44 2.92 -14.34
C LEU A 184 -5.31 1.84 -13.68
N THR A 185 -4.85 0.60 -13.65
CA THR A 185 -5.58 -0.50 -13.00
C THR A 185 -5.87 -0.18 -11.53
N LEU A 186 -4.85 0.22 -10.78
CA LEU A 186 -5.01 0.61 -9.38
C LEU A 186 -5.87 1.86 -9.24
N ALA A 187 -5.66 2.86 -10.10
CA ALA A 187 -6.38 4.12 -10.06
C ALA A 187 -7.88 3.96 -10.33
N VAL A 188 -8.31 3.06 -11.22
CA VAL A 188 -9.74 2.82 -11.51
C VAL A 188 -10.47 2.36 -10.25
N SER A 189 -9.98 1.31 -9.59
CA SER A 189 -10.60 0.77 -8.37
C SER A 189 -10.56 1.78 -7.22
N MET A 190 -9.43 2.46 -7.04
CA MET A 190 -9.27 3.48 -6.02
C MET A 190 -10.17 4.69 -6.27
N SER A 191 -10.22 5.20 -7.50
CA SER A 191 -11.06 6.35 -7.84
C SER A 191 -12.53 6.07 -7.55
N ALA A 192 -13.00 4.87 -7.84
CA ALA A 192 -14.36 4.46 -7.52
C ALA A 192 -14.67 4.53 -6.01
N LYS A 193 -13.75 4.09 -5.17
CA LYS A 193 -13.85 4.19 -3.70
C LYS A 193 -13.77 5.63 -3.23
N TYR A 194 -12.76 6.39 -3.67
CA TYR A 194 -12.50 7.75 -3.17
C TYR A 194 -13.49 8.77 -3.68
N MET A 195 -14.02 8.63 -4.89
CA MET A 195 -15.10 9.48 -5.40
C MET A 195 -16.32 9.48 -4.44
N ARG A 196 -16.71 8.33 -3.91
CA ARG A 196 -17.80 8.24 -2.92
C ARG A 196 -17.44 8.91 -1.59
N GLN A 197 -16.20 8.77 -1.15
CA GLN A 197 -15.73 9.40 0.09
C GLN A 197 -15.64 10.91 -0.04
N VAL A 198 -15.15 11.42 -1.19
CA VAL A 198 -15.14 12.85 -1.51
C VAL A 198 -16.56 13.40 -1.56
N ARG A 199 -17.47 12.69 -2.25
CA ARG A 199 -18.89 13.06 -2.28
C ARG A 199 -19.49 13.16 -0.88
N ALA A 200 -19.26 12.16 -0.04
CA ALA A 200 -19.78 12.14 1.32
C ALA A 200 -19.23 13.30 2.16
N ALA A 201 -17.91 13.54 2.12
CA ALA A 201 -17.28 14.63 2.85
C ALA A 201 -17.76 16.02 2.41
N VAL A 202 -17.98 16.21 1.10
CA VAL A 202 -18.50 17.47 0.56
C VAL A 202 -19.95 17.67 0.95
N LEU A 203 -20.80 16.63 0.90
CA LEU A 203 -22.21 16.72 1.29
C LEU A 203 -22.38 16.95 2.80
N GLU A 204 -21.57 16.32 3.62
CA GLU A 204 -21.58 16.54 5.07
C GLU A 204 -21.30 18.01 5.39
N GLU A 205 -20.29 18.61 4.76
CA GLU A 205 -19.97 20.03 4.96
C GLU A 205 -21.03 20.97 4.33
N TRP A 206 -21.60 20.57 3.18
CA TRP A 206 -22.63 21.36 2.47
C TRP A 206 -23.89 21.56 3.29
N ASN A 207 -24.26 20.59 4.12
CA ASN A 207 -25.48 20.60 4.93
C ASN A 207 -25.33 21.30 6.29
N LYS A 208 -24.16 21.86 6.62
CA LYS A 208 -23.91 22.54 7.89
C LYS A 208 -24.55 23.93 7.95
N ASP A 209 -24.92 24.35 9.17
CA ASP A 209 -25.61 25.63 9.44
C ASP A 209 -24.86 26.85 8.92
N TYR A 210 -23.51 26.83 8.93
CA TYR A 210 -22.72 27.95 8.41
C TYR A 210 -22.88 28.14 6.90
N VAL A 211 -23.18 27.08 6.16
CA VAL A 211 -23.46 27.13 4.72
C VAL A 211 -24.84 27.74 4.49
N GLN A 212 -25.83 27.32 5.28
CA GLN A 212 -27.17 27.89 5.24
C GLN A 212 -27.16 29.37 5.61
N GLY A 213 -26.42 29.73 6.66
CA GLY A 213 -26.22 31.13 7.02
C GLY A 213 -25.50 31.96 5.96
N ALA A 214 -24.61 31.36 5.16
CA ALA A 214 -23.98 32.05 4.05
C ALA A 214 -24.95 32.28 2.89
N TRP A 215 -25.82 31.31 2.58
CA TRP A 215 -26.91 31.50 1.60
C TRP A 215 -27.90 32.57 2.02
N ALA A 216 -28.31 32.58 3.28
CA ALA A 216 -29.21 33.60 3.81
C ALA A 216 -28.66 35.04 3.67
N ARG A 217 -27.31 35.17 3.68
CA ARG A 217 -26.60 36.45 3.41
C ARG A 217 -26.40 36.75 1.92
N GLY A 218 -26.94 35.95 1.00
CA GLY A 218 -26.84 36.16 -0.44
C GLY A 218 -25.50 35.75 -1.06
N VAL A 219 -24.65 34.95 -0.35
CA VAL A 219 -23.38 34.50 -0.92
C VAL A 219 -23.62 33.44 -2.00
N ARG A 220 -23.01 33.62 -3.16
CA ARG A 220 -23.18 32.68 -4.30
C ARG A 220 -22.70 31.29 -3.94
N SER A 221 -23.45 30.25 -4.30
CA SER A 221 -23.15 28.82 -4.02
C SER A 221 -21.74 28.41 -4.46
N ARG A 222 -21.25 28.93 -5.59
CA ARG A 222 -19.89 28.66 -6.07
C ARG A 222 -18.80 29.19 -5.12
N VAL A 223 -19.03 30.33 -4.49
CA VAL A 223 -18.08 30.90 -3.51
C VAL A 223 -18.14 30.09 -2.21
N ILE A 224 -19.34 29.72 -1.76
CA ILE A 224 -19.52 28.85 -0.59
C ILE A 224 -18.79 27.52 -0.80
N LEU A 225 -18.96 26.88 -1.98
CA LEU A 225 -18.31 25.63 -2.31
C LEU A 225 -16.79 25.74 -2.16
N TRP A 226 -16.16 26.64 -2.92
CA TRP A 226 -14.70 26.66 -3.02
C TRP A 226 -14.00 27.30 -1.80
N LYS A 227 -14.58 28.32 -1.19
CA LYS A 227 -13.94 29.03 -0.06
C LYS A 227 -14.23 28.41 1.32
N ASN A 228 -15.37 27.73 1.47
CA ASN A 228 -15.83 27.23 2.75
C ASN A 228 -15.89 25.69 2.76
N VAL A 229 -16.78 25.09 1.97
CA VAL A 229 -17.02 23.64 1.97
C VAL A 229 -15.78 22.87 1.60
N MET A 230 -15.15 23.20 0.46
CA MET A 230 -13.94 22.48 0.01
C MET A 230 -12.78 22.62 1.00
N LYS A 231 -12.60 23.78 1.59
CA LYS A 231 -11.55 23.98 2.59
C LYS A 231 -11.73 23.06 3.81
N SER A 232 -12.94 22.86 4.26
CA SER A 232 -13.26 21.97 5.38
C SER A 232 -13.22 20.50 4.97
N SER A 233 -13.78 20.14 3.81
CA SER A 233 -13.80 18.78 3.29
C SER A 233 -12.39 18.26 2.93
N MET A 234 -11.49 19.14 2.47
CA MET A 234 -10.12 18.75 2.10
C MET A 234 -9.35 18.11 3.25
N LEU A 235 -9.61 18.50 4.49
CA LEU A 235 -8.98 17.87 5.63
C LEU A 235 -9.31 16.36 5.69
N THR A 236 -10.59 16.02 5.59
CA THR A 236 -11.08 14.63 5.56
C THR A 236 -10.54 13.89 4.33
N ILE A 237 -10.58 14.53 3.14
CA ILE A 237 -10.11 13.93 1.89
C ILE A 237 -8.61 13.61 1.94
N ILE A 238 -7.77 14.54 2.39
CA ILE A 238 -6.32 14.33 2.53
C ILE A 238 -6.03 13.19 3.52
N THR A 239 -6.74 13.15 4.64
CA THR A 239 -6.58 12.07 5.63
C THR A 239 -6.90 10.71 5.05
N LEU A 240 -8.01 10.58 4.33
CA LEU A 240 -8.43 9.34 3.67
C LEU A 240 -7.41 8.90 2.60
N LEU A 241 -6.92 9.82 1.79
CA LEU A 241 -5.90 9.54 0.78
C LEU A 241 -4.57 9.11 1.42
N ALA A 242 -4.15 9.78 2.48
CA ALA A 242 -2.92 9.46 3.17
C ALA A 242 -2.94 8.05 3.81
N LEU A 243 -4.06 7.66 4.45
CA LEU A 243 -4.25 6.31 4.96
C LEU A 243 -4.20 5.24 3.86
N SER A 244 -4.53 5.62 2.63
CA SER A 244 -4.55 4.70 1.49
C SER A 244 -3.19 4.38 0.93
N ILE A 245 -2.20 5.23 1.17
CA ILE A 245 -0.81 4.97 0.75
C ILE A 245 -0.31 3.67 1.39
N GLY A 246 -0.57 3.47 2.68
CA GLY A 246 -0.20 2.24 3.37
C GLY A 246 -0.88 0.99 2.79
N ASN A 247 -2.17 1.09 2.48
CA ASN A 247 -2.93 -0.01 1.87
C ASN A 247 -2.47 -0.32 0.44
N LEU A 248 -2.09 0.71 -0.34
CA LEU A 248 -1.56 0.53 -1.68
C LEU A 248 -0.24 -0.22 -1.66
N LEU A 249 0.69 0.20 -0.83
CA LEU A 249 2.01 -0.43 -0.76
C LEU A 249 1.92 -1.95 -0.50
N GLY A 250 0.92 -2.40 0.30
CA GLY A 250 0.65 -3.83 0.47
C GLY A 250 -0.17 -4.47 -0.66
N GLY A 251 -0.98 -3.69 -1.36
CA GLY A 251 -1.94 -4.17 -2.38
C GLY A 251 -1.45 -4.17 -3.82
N THR A 252 -0.27 -3.62 -4.10
CA THR A 252 0.27 -3.56 -5.46
C THR A 252 0.84 -4.90 -5.95
N ALA A 253 1.15 -5.84 -5.06
CA ALA A 253 1.88 -7.07 -5.36
C ALA A 253 1.26 -7.89 -6.49
N ILE A 254 -0.07 -8.09 -6.47
CA ILE A 254 -0.78 -8.83 -7.51
C ILE A 254 -0.70 -8.09 -8.86
N ILE A 255 -0.85 -6.78 -8.85
CA ILE A 255 -0.80 -5.95 -10.05
C ILE A 255 0.62 -5.89 -10.63
N GLU A 256 1.62 -5.75 -9.76
CA GLU A 256 3.03 -5.84 -10.16
C GLU A 256 3.34 -7.19 -10.83
N SER A 257 2.82 -8.29 -10.28
CA SER A 257 2.99 -9.63 -10.87
C SER A 257 2.29 -9.78 -12.21
N ILE A 258 1.05 -9.32 -12.35
CA ILE A 258 0.28 -9.41 -13.61
C ILE A 258 0.99 -8.67 -14.75
N PHE A 259 1.48 -7.48 -14.49
CA PHE A 259 2.16 -6.65 -15.49
C PHE A 259 3.69 -6.89 -15.56
N MET A 260 4.22 -7.87 -14.83
CA MET A 260 5.66 -8.13 -14.71
C MET A 260 6.46 -6.88 -14.33
N TRP A 261 5.83 -6.01 -13.52
CA TRP A 261 6.46 -4.80 -13.00
C TRP A 261 7.49 -5.16 -11.94
N ASP A 262 8.74 -4.75 -12.13
CA ASP A 262 9.88 -5.18 -11.33
C ASP A 262 9.96 -4.45 -9.97
N GLY A 263 8.92 -4.56 -9.17
CA GLY A 263 8.77 -3.96 -7.85
C GLY A 263 8.94 -4.95 -6.69
N VAL A 264 8.82 -4.41 -5.48
CA VAL A 264 8.93 -5.19 -4.23
C VAL A 264 7.75 -6.15 -4.05
N GLY A 265 6.57 -5.78 -4.53
CA GLY A 265 5.38 -6.64 -4.46
C GLY A 265 5.53 -7.88 -5.33
N LYS A 266 6.04 -7.74 -6.56
CA LYS A 266 6.36 -8.87 -7.42
C LYS A 266 7.43 -9.75 -6.79
N LEU A 267 8.50 -9.15 -6.26
CA LEU A 267 9.55 -9.88 -5.53
C LEU A 267 8.96 -10.76 -4.42
N ALA A 268 7.98 -10.23 -3.67
CA ALA A 268 7.32 -10.98 -2.60
C ALA A 268 6.48 -12.15 -3.14
N VAL A 269 5.70 -11.95 -4.21
CA VAL A 269 4.89 -13.02 -4.82
C VAL A 269 5.78 -14.12 -5.38
N ASP A 270 6.87 -13.76 -6.07
CA ASP A 270 7.85 -14.71 -6.59
C ASP A 270 8.48 -15.51 -5.42
N ALA A 271 8.89 -14.82 -4.33
CA ALA A 271 9.46 -15.46 -3.15
C ALA A 271 8.48 -16.41 -2.45
N ILE A 272 7.20 -16.04 -2.33
CA ILE A 272 6.16 -16.91 -1.76
C ILE A 272 5.99 -18.17 -2.61
N THR A 273 5.93 -18.02 -3.93
CA THR A 273 5.76 -19.14 -4.86
C THR A 273 6.94 -20.10 -4.80
N MET A 274 8.15 -19.57 -4.61
CA MET A 274 9.40 -20.34 -4.52
C MET A 274 9.77 -20.74 -3.09
N ARG A 275 8.99 -20.33 -2.08
CA ARG A 275 9.27 -20.53 -0.66
C ARG A 275 10.63 -19.99 -0.21
N ASP A 276 11.00 -18.85 -0.75
CA ASP A 276 12.24 -18.13 -0.41
C ASP A 276 12.06 -17.38 0.92
N TYR A 277 12.21 -18.08 2.01
CA TYR A 277 11.89 -17.57 3.36
C TYR A 277 12.65 -16.30 3.75
N PRO A 278 13.97 -16.14 3.48
CA PRO A 278 14.65 -14.89 3.81
C PRO A 278 14.03 -13.67 3.12
N VAL A 279 13.66 -13.81 1.84
CA VAL A 279 13.02 -12.73 1.08
C VAL A 279 11.62 -12.43 1.61
N ILE A 280 10.81 -13.46 1.92
CA ILE A 280 9.47 -13.29 2.48
C ILE A 280 9.53 -12.57 3.83
N GLN A 281 10.42 -12.99 4.72
CA GLN A 281 10.59 -12.39 6.05
C GLN A 281 11.03 -10.94 5.94
N ALA A 282 12.01 -10.64 5.11
CA ALA A 282 12.46 -9.27 4.87
C ALA A 282 11.34 -8.40 4.31
N TYR A 283 10.56 -8.90 3.33
CA TYR A 283 9.41 -8.20 2.78
C TYR A 283 8.40 -7.83 3.86
N VAL A 284 7.97 -8.79 4.69
CA VAL A 284 6.99 -8.56 5.76
C VAL A 284 7.48 -7.48 6.73
N VAL A 285 8.73 -7.55 7.15
CA VAL A 285 9.29 -6.58 8.10
C VAL A 285 9.41 -5.20 7.49
N TRP A 286 9.94 -5.09 6.26
CA TRP A 286 10.07 -3.80 5.60
C TRP A 286 8.73 -3.17 5.27
N MET A 287 7.76 -3.97 4.83
CA MET A 287 6.41 -3.47 4.59
C MET A 287 5.74 -2.98 5.88
N ALA A 288 5.97 -3.67 7.01
CA ALA A 288 5.51 -3.21 8.31
C ALA A 288 6.16 -1.86 8.69
N ILE A 289 7.47 -1.72 8.51
CA ILE A 289 8.19 -0.45 8.77
C ILE A 289 7.64 0.68 7.89
N ILE A 290 7.52 0.44 6.58
CA ILE A 290 7.02 1.43 5.62
C ILE A 290 5.58 1.82 5.97
N TYR A 291 4.70 0.84 6.25
CA TYR A 291 3.32 1.09 6.65
C TYR A 291 3.23 1.99 7.89
N VAL A 292 4.04 1.70 8.88
CA VAL A 292 4.07 2.49 10.10
C VAL A 292 4.62 3.89 9.87
N LEU A 293 5.67 4.04 9.07
CA LEU A 293 6.22 5.36 8.70
C LEU A 293 5.18 6.20 7.95
N VAL A 294 4.45 5.59 7.00
CA VAL A 294 3.37 6.26 6.28
C VAL A 294 2.26 6.70 7.24
N ASN A 295 1.84 5.84 8.17
CA ASN A 295 0.83 6.20 9.16
C ASN A 295 1.32 7.31 10.09
N LEU A 296 2.58 7.27 10.53
CA LEU A 296 3.16 8.34 11.33
C LEU A 296 3.18 9.68 10.59
N ILE A 297 3.60 9.68 9.32
CA ILE A 297 3.57 10.88 8.47
C ILE A 297 2.13 11.40 8.33
N THR A 298 1.17 10.50 8.10
CA THR A 298 -0.25 10.83 8.00
C THR A 298 -0.78 11.46 9.28
N ASP A 299 -0.46 10.88 10.45
CA ASP A 299 -0.86 11.41 11.74
C ASP A 299 -0.25 12.81 12.01
N LEU A 300 1.01 13.02 11.61
CA LEU A 300 1.68 14.32 11.72
C LEU A 300 1.05 15.37 10.79
N LEU A 301 0.72 14.99 9.56
CA LEU A 301 0.01 15.86 8.61
C LEU A 301 -1.37 16.22 9.17
N TYR A 302 -2.11 15.25 9.69
CA TYR A 302 -3.41 15.47 10.31
C TYR A 302 -3.32 16.44 11.50
N HIS A 303 -2.37 16.22 12.41
CA HIS A 303 -2.15 17.11 13.54
C HIS A 303 -1.76 18.54 13.13
N ARG A 304 -1.07 18.69 11.98
CA ARG A 304 -0.70 20.02 11.46
C ARG A 304 -1.86 20.71 10.73
N LEU A 305 -2.70 19.96 10.06
CA LEU A 305 -3.80 20.48 9.23
C LEU A 305 -5.06 20.76 10.07
N ASP A 306 -5.33 20.01 11.14
CA ASP A 306 -6.48 20.22 12.01
C ASP A 306 -6.15 21.10 13.24
N PRO A 307 -6.56 22.39 13.23
CA PRO A 307 -6.34 23.28 14.37
C PRO A 307 -7.14 22.85 15.62
N ARG A 308 -8.21 22.06 15.48
CA ARG A 308 -9.07 21.63 16.60
C ARG A 308 -8.35 20.64 17.52
N ILE A 309 -7.51 19.80 16.95
CA ILE A 309 -6.66 18.86 17.71
C ILE A 309 -5.60 19.61 18.52
N ARG A 310 -5.11 20.75 18.04
CA ARG A 310 -4.15 21.59 18.77
C ARG A 310 -4.76 22.20 20.04
N LEU A 311 -6.06 22.45 20.04
CA LEU A 311 -6.76 23.12 21.14
C LEU A 311 -7.25 22.14 22.21
N GLY A 312 -6.99 20.83 22.09
CA GLY A 312 -7.37 19.82 23.08
C GLY A 312 -8.89 19.64 23.23
N VAL A 313 -9.67 20.11 22.26
CA VAL A 313 -11.14 19.92 22.25
C VAL A 313 -11.43 18.49 21.74
N THR A 314 -11.16 17.52 22.59
CA THR A 314 -11.77 16.20 22.46
C THR A 314 -13.25 16.36 22.79
N LYS A 315 -14.10 16.15 21.81
CA LYS A 315 -15.53 15.90 22.08
C LYS A 315 -15.60 14.61 22.92
N GLY A 316 -16.15 14.77 24.16
CA GLY A 316 -16.72 13.65 24.91
C GLY A 316 -17.88 13.03 24.15
#